data_34d08cc32e81c6414f00dbe2a813f921
#
_entry.id   34d08cc32e81c6414f00dbe2a813f921
#
_cell.length_a   1.000
_cell.length_b   1.000
_cell.length_c   1.000
_cell.angle_alpha   90.00
_cell.angle_beta   90.00
_cell.angle_gamma   90.00
#
_symmetry.space_group_name_H-M   'P 1'
#
loop_
_entity.id
_entity.type
_entity.pdbx_description
1 polymer ?
#
loop_
_entity_poly.entity_id
_entity_poly.type
_entity_poly.pdbx_seq_one_letter_code
_entity_poly.pdbx_strand_id
1 'polypeptide(L)'
;MDFFSGGRRAFLKGGVAALAGVALPPPLKAAVPSDVFVMALEIDDVISLDPAELFEFTGAEIAGNIYDRLLYFDSEEPDKIIGGVARSWDVSDDGLSFRFRLRPGITFQSGNSLSANDAAYSLQRTIRLGKTPSFILAQFGFTPDTVSERIVAEDSETLVIRTTRVFAPSFFFACLTCACASIVDSKLVQAHEQNGDVGNKWLRTRSAGSGPFGLRVWKPNEIVILDRFDNCWRGKSAMETVFLRHIAEPGVQRLLIERGDIDVARNLGPDQAAGLAGNPGLRPHTVRKDGLYYMGLNQQNEFLRKAEVRKAFRYLVDYDGIAKTILRGQAEIHQTIIPAGYLGALDDRPYSWKLDEAKRLLATAGLGDGFAVTVDVRNTQPDLDMAQSLQAGFAQAGITLRLIPGDGKQVLTKYRARHHDIYFGRWGSDYRDPHSNAQAFASNPDNSDAAKVKTLAWRNSWEIPDLSRSTDEAVGERDPEKRAALYHEIQRRVLDDSPFVVLFQEVDLAVERRELHGFVMGEGFDTVFYREVTKSS
;
A
#
# COMPACT_ATOMS: atom_id res chain seq x y z
N MET A 1 -24.46 -37.66 61.78
CA MET A 1 -24.68 -39.10 61.51
C MET A 1 -23.68 -39.42 60.40
N ASP A 2 -22.40 -39.76 60.75
CA ASP A 2 -21.95 -41.08 61.20
C ASP A 2 -22.32 -42.13 60.13
N PHE A 3 -21.43 -42.89 59.54
CA PHE A 3 -20.34 -43.77 59.96
C PHE A 3 -19.64 -44.32 58.71
N PHE A 4 -18.53 -44.73 58.49
CA PHE A 4 -17.32 -45.35 59.08
C PHE A 4 -16.37 -45.63 57.90
N SER A 5 -15.15 -45.33 57.85
CA SER A 5 -13.88 -45.85 58.42
C SER A 5 -13.57 -47.33 58.11
N GLY A 6 -12.39 -47.52 57.60
CA GLY A 6 -11.57 -48.70 57.60
C GLY A 6 -11.05 -49.09 56.23
N GLY A 7 -9.79 -49.25 55.95
CA GLY A 7 -8.60 -49.47 56.70
C GLY A 7 -7.77 -50.63 56.15
N ARG A 8 -6.43 -50.36 55.98
CA ARG A 8 -5.29 -51.29 55.96
C ARG A 8 -4.90 -52.03 54.68
N ARG A 9 -3.79 -51.54 54.10
CA ARG A 9 -2.43 -52.20 54.05
C ARG A 9 -2.41 -53.69 53.74
N ALA A 10 -1.80 -54.03 52.66
CA ALA A 10 -0.64 -54.90 52.38
C ALA A 10 -0.87 -55.63 51.04
N PHE A 11 0.03 -55.61 50.08
CA PHE A 11 1.16 -56.44 49.90
C PHE A 11 2.00 -56.02 48.69
N LEU A 12 3.24 -55.74 48.94
CA LEU A 12 4.30 -55.76 47.94
C LEU A 12 4.55 -57.17 47.44
N LYS A 13 4.69 -57.31 46.08
CA LYS A 13 5.77 -58.11 45.48
C LYS A 13 5.65 -58.12 43.95
N GLY A 14 6.68 -57.58 43.28
CA GLY A 14 7.41 -58.24 42.21
C GLY A 14 6.76 -58.29 40.84
N GLY A 15 7.15 -57.38 39.96
CA GLY A 15 6.94 -57.50 38.53
C GLY A 15 7.63 -56.34 37.85
N VAL A 16 8.94 -56.44 37.60
CA VAL A 16 9.66 -55.54 36.66
C VAL A 16 9.19 -55.93 35.26
N ALA A 17 8.13 -55.24 34.79
CA ALA A 17 7.77 -55.26 33.39
C ALA A 17 8.68 -54.23 32.67
N ALA A 18 9.57 -54.73 31.83
CA ALA A 18 10.33 -53.92 30.90
C ALA A 18 9.37 -53.14 30.01
N LEU A 19 9.20 -51.84 30.30
CA LEU A 19 8.59 -50.88 29.37
C LEU A 19 9.54 -50.76 28.18
N ALA A 20 9.30 -51.56 27.13
CA ALA A 20 9.82 -51.31 25.83
C ALA A 20 9.29 -49.92 25.41
N GLY A 21 10.16 -48.92 25.45
CA GLY A 21 9.86 -47.58 24.96
C GLY A 21 9.47 -47.68 23.49
N VAL A 22 8.20 -47.63 23.21
CA VAL A 22 7.71 -47.35 21.86
C VAL A 22 8.15 -45.92 21.60
N ALA A 23 9.27 -45.75 20.88
CA ALA A 23 9.67 -44.48 20.32
C ALA A 23 8.53 -44.07 19.38
N LEU A 24 7.72 -43.13 19.84
CA LEU A 24 6.77 -42.44 18.94
C LEU A 24 7.61 -41.87 17.78
N PRO A 25 7.28 -42.19 16.52
CA PRO A 25 7.95 -41.57 15.41
C PRO A 25 7.89 -40.05 15.61
N PRO A 26 8.98 -39.31 15.29
CA PRO A 26 8.93 -37.86 15.35
C PRO A 26 7.71 -37.42 14.52
N PRO A 27 6.97 -36.38 14.95
CA PRO A 27 5.85 -35.88 14.18
C PRO A 27 6.38 -35.60 12.77
N LEU A 28 5.83 -36.28 11.78
CA LEU A 28 6.08 -35.97 10.39
C LEU A 28 5.79 -34.49 10.23
N LYS A 29 6.82 -33.70 9.99
CA LYS A 29 6.66 -32.32 9.53
C LYS A 29 5.85 -32.43 8.24
N ALA A 30 4.60 -32.08 8.27
CA ALA A 30 3.81 -31.90 7.07
C ALA A 30 4.34 -30.60 6.40
N ALA A 31 5.43 -30.74 5.63
CA ALA A 31 5.92 -29.63 4.83
C ALA A 31 4.80 -29.20 3.87
N VAL A 32 4.68 -27.90 3.63
CA VAL A 32 3.75 -27.38 2.62
C VAL A 32 4.04 -28.10 1.29
N PRO A 33 3.03 -28.67 0.59
CA PRO A 33 3.23 -29.34 -0.68
C PRO A 33 3.96 -28.45 -1.71
N SER A 34 4.69 -29.08 -2.64
CA SER A 34 5.52 -28.36 -3.62
C SER A 34 4.74 -27.51 -4.62
N ASP A 35 3.45 -27.81 -4.82
CA ASP A 35 2.50 -27.15 -5.70
C ASP A 35 1.55 -26.18 -4.96
N VAL A 36 1.76 -25.99 -3.67
CA VAL A 36 0.98 -25.08 -2.81
C VAL A 36 1.84 -23.95 -2.29
N PHE A 37 1.38 -22.72 -2.38
CA PHE A 37 2.03 -21.54 -1.80
C PHE A 37 1.23 -21.05 -0.60
N VAL A 38 1.86 -20.92 0.56
CA VAL A 38 1.21 -20.48 1.80
C VAL A 38 1.93 -19.26 2.35
N MET A 39 1.20 -18.15 2.44
CA MET A 39 1.72 -16.91 3.02
C MET A 39 0.90 -16.51 4.26
N ALA A 40 1.57 -16.11 5.34
CA ALA A 40 0.96 -15.48 6.50
C ALA A 40 1.10 -13.96 6.41
N LEU A 41 -0.02 -13.27 6.52
CA LEU A 41 -0.09 -11.81 6.54
C LEU A 41 -1.39 -11.35 7.22
N GLU A 42 -1.48 -10.05 7.53
CA GLU A 42 -2.74 -9.43 7.93
C GLU A 42 -3.62 -9.21 6.70
N ILE A 43 -4.90 -9.60 6.78
CA ILE A 43 -5.91 -9.40 5.70
C ILE A 43 -7.19 -8.74 6.22
N ASP A 44 -7.14 -8.12 7.39
CA ASP A 44 -8.28 -7.47 8.05
C ASP A 44 -8.68 -6.14 7.39
N ASP A 45 -7.82 -5.58 6.55
CA ASP A 45 -8.10 -4.40 5.73
C ASP A 45 -9.00 -4.69 4.53
N VAL A 46 -9.12 -5.95 4.09
CA VAL A 46 -9.88 -6.31 2.89
C VAL A 46 -11.38 -6.18 3.13
N ILE A 47 -12.02 -5.22 2.46
CA ILE A 47 -13.47 -4.97 2.55
C ILE A 47 -14.23 -5.38 1.29
N SER A 48 -13.54 -5.51 0.16
CA SER A 48 -14.09 -5.85 -1.15
C SER A 48 -13.00 -6.47 -2.02
N LEU A 49 -13.38 -7.35 -2.94
CA LEU A 49 -12.52 -7.86 -4.02
C LEU A 49 -12.95 -7.32 -5.41
N ASP A 50 -13.91 -6.41 -5.44
CA ASP A 50 -14.28 -5.68 -6.65
C ASP A 50 -13.20 -4.64 -6.97
N PRO A 51 -12.50 -4.73 -8.11
CA PRO A 51 -11.44 -3.79 -8.45
C PRO A 51 -11.91 -2.33 -8.59
N ALA A 52 -13.20 -2.10 -8.85
CA ALA A 52 -13.77 -0.74 -8.90
C ALA A 52 -14.13 -0.18 -7.50
N GLU A 53 -13.99 -0.96 -6.42
CA GLU A 53 -14.30 -0.54 -5.05
C GLU A 53 -13.11 -0.70 -4.11
N LEU A 54 -12.28 -1.74 -4.25
CA LEU A 54 -11.14 -1.99 -3.37
C LEU A 54 -10.11 -0.86 -3.46
N PHE A 55 -9.57 -0.47 -2.31
CA PHE A 55 -8.54 0.57 -2.21
C PHE A 55 -7.54 0.28 -1.08
N GLU A 56 -7.66 -0.86 -0.45
CA GLU A 56 -6.78 -1.35 0.59
C GLU A 56 -5.61 -2.12 -0.03
N PHE A 57 -4.46 -2.12 0.65
CA PHE A 57 -3.21 -2.70 0.14
C PHE A 57 -3.33 -4.20 -0.11
N THR A 58 -3.87 -4.95 0.85
CA THR A 58 -4.05 -6.40 0.69
C THR A 58 -5.07 -6.74 -0.41
N GLY A 59 -6.14 -5.94 -0.51
CA GLY A 59 -7.12 -6.08 -1.60
C GLY A 59 -6.49 -5.86 -2.97
N ALA A 60 -5.62 -4.86 -3.11
CA ALA A 60 -4.90 -4.56 -4.35
C ALA A 60 -3.91 -5.68 -4.74
N GLU A 61 -3.19 -6.26 -3.77
CA GLU A 61 -2.33 -7.43 -3.96
C GLU A 61 -3.12 -8.64 -4.49
N ILE A 62 -4.26 -8.96 -3.85
CA ILE A 62 -5.12 -10.07 -4.28
C ILE A 62 -5.64 -9.81 -5.71
N ALA A 63 -6.14 -8.61 -5.99
CA ALA A 63 -6.64 -8.24 -7.31
C ALA A 63 -5.56 -8.32 -8.40
N GLY A 64 -4.31 -7.96 -8.08
CA GLY A 64 -3.16 -8.05 -8.99
C GLY A 64 -2.87 -9.48 -9.49
N ASN A 65 -3.30 -10.49 -8.74
CA ASN A 65 -3.13 -11.91 -9.09
C ASN A 65 -4.39 -12.54 -9.74
N ILE A 66 -5.56 -11.89 -9.61
CA ILE A 66 -6.84 -12.35 -10.16
C ILE A 66 -7.14 -11.71 -11.51
N TYR A 67 -6.85 -10.42 -11.65
CA TYR A 67 -7.22 -9.62 -12.80
C TYR A 67 -6.00 -9.21 -13.63
N ASP A 68 -6.22 -8.97 -14.93
CA ASP A 68 -5.27 -8.32 -15.81
C ASP A 68 -5.63 -6.84 -16.02
N ARG A 69 -4.61 -6.05 -16.38
CA ARG A 69 -4.71 -4.62 -16.71
C ARG A 69 -4.17 -4.38 -18.11
N LEU A 70 -4.44 -3.21 -18.67
CA LEU A 70 -3.86 -2.81 -19.95
C LEU A 70 -2.34 -2.78 -19.90
N LEU A 71 -1.81 -2.21 -18.81
CA LEU A 71 -0.39 -1.94 -18.60
C LEU A 71 0.04 -2.40 -17.20
N TYR A 72 1.34 -2.61 -17.02
CA TYR A 72 2.01 -2.87 -15.75
C TYR A 72 3.31 -2.08 -15.66
N PHE A 73 3.80 -1.85 -14.46
CA PHE A 73 5.22 -1.59 -14.26
C PHE A 73 6.02 -2.88 -14.35
N ASP A 74 7.20 -2.82 -14.93
CA ASP A 74 8.13 -3.96 -14.96
C ASP A 74 8.63 -4.24 -13.54
N SER A 75 8.71 -5.51 -13.15
CA SER A 75 9.16 -5.90 -11.80
C SER A 75 10.68 -5.79 -11.61
N GLU A 76 11.45 -5.81 -12.70
CA GLU A 76 12.92 -5.70 -12.68
C GLU A 76 13.38 -4.26 -12.97
N GLU A 77 12.63 -3.53 -13.81
CA GLU A 77 12.85 -2.13 -14.16
C GLU A 77 11.62 -1.29 -13.73
N PRO A 78 11.47 -0.95 -12.42
CA PRO A 78 10.23 -0.38 -11.88
C PRO A 78 9.76 0.94 -12.49
N ASP A 79 10.63 1.65 -13.22
CA ASP A 79 10.28 2.90 -13.92
C ASP A 79 9.73 2.67 -15.33
N LYS A 80 9.78 1.41 -15.81
CA LYS A 80 9.37 1.04 -17.14
C LYS A 80 7.94 0.50 -17.15
N ILE A 81 7.13 1.06 -18.01
CA ILE A 81 5.78 0.57 -18.28
C ILE A 81 5.85 -0.48 -19.38
N ILE A 82 5.26 -1.64 -19.11
CA ILE A 82 5.16 -2.78 -20.03
C ILE A 82 3.70 -3.11 -20.35
N GLY A 83 3.50 -3.78 -21.48
CA GLY A 83 2.17 -4.20 -21.90
C GLY A 83 1.65 -5.39 -21.10
N GLY A 84 0.47 -5.21 -20.52
CA GLY A 84 -0.37 -6.28 -20.02
C GLY A 84 -1.26 -6.85 -21.13
N VAL A 85 -2.58 -6.63 -21.01
CA VAL A 85 -3.54 -6.99 -22.08
C VAL A 85 -3.26 -6.18 -23.36
N ALA A 86 -2.78 -4.94 -23.24
CA ALA A 86 -2.30 -4.18 -24.40
C ALA A 86 -0.94 -4.70 -24.88
N ARG A 87 -0.83 -5.00 -26.18
CA ARG A 87 0.45 -5.37 -26.83
C ARG A 87 1.23 -4.14 -27.33
N SER A 88 0.52 -3.05 -27.61
CA SER A 88 1.09 -1.76 -28.02
C SER A 88 0.10 -0.63 -27.76
N TRP A 89 0.60 0.59 -27.65
CA TRP A 89 -0.21 1.79 -27.49
C TRP A 89 0.47 2.99 -28.14
N ASP A 90 -0.33 3.96 -28.53
CA ASP A 90 0.11 5.24 -29.08
C ASP A 90 -0.72 6.41 -28.52
N VAL A 91 -0.13 7.58 -28.56
CA VAL A 91 -0.74 8.84 -28.12
C VAL A 91 -0.85 9.75 -29.33
N SER A 92 -2.01 10.36 -29.52
CA SER A 92 -2.21 11.33 -30.61
C SER A 92 -1.31 12.56 -30.46
N ASP A 93 -1.02 13.24 -31.58
CA ASP A 93 -0.14 14.42 -31.61
C ASP A 93 -0.66 15.55 -30.69
N ASP A 94 -1.98 15.71 -30.60
CA ASP A 94 -2.63 16.67 -29.69
C ASP A 94 -2.58 16.26 -28.20
N GLY A 95 -2.17 15.02 -27.90
CA GLY A 95 -2.05 14.50 -26.56
C GLY A 95 -3.38 14.19 -25.85
N LEU A 96 -4.49 14.17 -26.58
CA LEU A 96 -5.83 13.99 -26.02
C LEU A 96 -6.38 12.57 -26.18
N SER A 97 -5.81 11.76 -27.07
CA SER A 97 -6.27 10.40 -27.36
C SER A 97 -5.18 9.38 -27.15
N PHE A 98 -5.52 8.31 -26.44
CA PHE A 98 -4.68 7.17 -26.14
C PHE A 98 -5.31 5.93 -26.77
N ARG A 99 -4.59 5.28 -27.71
CA ARG A 99 -5.06 4.12 -28.46
C ARG A 99 -4.28 2.89 -28.01
N PHE A 100 -4.98 1.85 -27.59
CA PHE A 100 -4.41 0.58 -27.15
C PHE A 100 -4.82 -0.54 -28.10
N ARG A 101 -3.84 -1.34 -28.55
CA ARG A 101 -4.08 -2.57 -29.30
C ARG A 101 -3.93 -3.75 -28.37
N LEU A 102 -5.01 -4.51 -28.20
CA LEU A 102 -5.04 -5.63 -27.27
C LEU A 102 -4.42 -6.88 -27.91
N ARG A 103 -3.96 -7.80 -27.05
CA ARG A 103 -3.50 -9.14 -27.44
C ARG A 103 -4.71 -9.98 -27.80
N PRO A 104 -4.71 -10.69 -28.94
CA PRO A 104 -5.76 -11.65 -29.28
C PRO A 104 -5.65 -12.92 -28.42
N GLY A 105 -6.76 -13.64 -28.30
CA GLY A 105 -6.79 -14.98 -27.71
C GLY A 105 -6.72 -15.05 -26.18
N ILE A 106 -6.81 -13.93 -25.47
CA ILE A 106 -6.94 -13.92 -24.02
C ILE A 106 -8.34 -14.40 -23.64
N THR A 107 -8.44 -15.27 -22.64
CA THR A 107 -9.69 -15.74 -22.08
C THR A 107 -9.79 -15.41 -20.59
N PHE A 108 -10.98 -15.14 -20.13
CA PHE A 108 -11.28 -15.04 -18.70
C PHE A 108 -11.37 -16.42 -18.05
N GLN A 109 -11.30 -16.45 -16.73
CA GLN A 109 -11.46 -17.67 -15.93
C GLN A 109 -12.84 -18.33 -16.14
N SER A 110 -13.84 -17.58 -16.57
CA SER A 110 -15.17 -18.07 -16.99
C SER A 110 -15.17 -18.86 -18.30
N GLY A 111 -14.10 -18.74 -19.12
CA GLY A 111 -14.02 -19.25 -20.48
C GLY A 111 -14.45 -18.26 -21.57
N ASN A 112 -15.00 -17.09 -21.23
CA ASN A 112 -15.31 -16.04 -22.18
C ASN A 112 -14.03 -15.43 -22.76
N SER A 113 -14.05 -15.02 -24.04
CA SER A 113 -12.96 -14.28 -24.68
C SER A 113 -12.92 -12.84 -24.19
N LEU A 114 -11.71 -12.34 -23.88
CA LEU A 114 -11.48 -10.93 -23.56
C LEU A 114 -11.35 -10.10 -24.83
N SER A 115 -12.01 -8.95 -24.85
CA SER A 115 -12.00 -8.00 -25.97
C SER A 115 -11.86 -6.55 -25.48
N ALA A 116 -11.69 -5.61 -26.42
CA ALA A 116 -11.68 -4.19 -26.11
C ALA A 116 -13.01 -3.69 -25.52
N ASN A 117 -14.13 -4.38 -25.79
CA ASN A 117 -15.40 -4.07 -25.14
C ASN A 117 -15.36 -4.34 -23.62
N ASP A 118 -14.69 -5.40 -23.20
CA ASP A 118 -14.52 -5.71 -21.76
C ASP A 118 -13.62 -4.67 -21.08
N ALA A 119 -12.55 -4.25 -21.75
CA ALA A 119 -11.69 -3.19 -21.26
C ALA A 119 -12.43 -1.84 -21.15
N ALA A 120 -13.19 -1.46 -22.19
CA ALA A 120 -14.01 -0.25 -22.15
C ALA A 120 -15.06 -0.31 -21.05
N TYR A 121 -15.81 -1.42 -20.96
CA TYR A 121 -16.80 -1.65 -19.90
C TYR A 121 -16.18 -1.51 -18.50
N SER A 122 -15.03 -2.11 -18.26
CA SER A 122 -14.37 -2.12 -16.94
C SER A 122 -13.98 -0.71 -16.49
N LEU A 123 -13.34 0.06 -17.35
CA LEU A 123 -12.95 1.44 -17.04
C LEU A 123 -14.18 2.36 -16.88
N GLN A 124 -15.18 2.22 -17.75
CA GLN A 124 -16.44 2.94 -17.64
C GLN A 124 -17.19 2.57 -16.35
N ARG A 125 -17.18 1.29 -15.98
CA ARG A 125 -17.80 0.77 -14.77
C ARG A 125 -17.19 1.41 -13.51
N THR A 126 -15.87 1.55 -13.44
CA THR A 126 -15.17 2.20 -12.33
C THR A 126 -15.68 3.63 -12.12
N ILE A 127 -15.85 4.39 -13.21
CA ILE A 127 -16.37 5.76 -13.15
C ILE A 127 -17.85 5.80 -12.75
N ARG A 128 -18.68 4.91 -13.32
CA ARG A 128 -20.13 4.87 -13.04
C ARG A 128 -20.41 4.45 -11.59
N LEU A 129 -19.65 3.50 -11.08
CA LEU A 129 -19.78 3.04 -9.70
C LEU A 129 -19.39 4.13 -8.68
N GLY A 130 -18.41 5.00 -9.01
CA GLY A 130 -18.05 6.18 -8.23
C GLY A 130 -17.56 5.87 -6.82
N LYS A 131 -16.99 4.68 -6.57
CA LYS A 131 -16.37 4.31 -5.28
C LYS A 131 -15.00 4.97 -5.12
N THR A 132 -14.40 4.81 -3.94
CA THR A 132 -13.15 5.49 -3.57
C THR A 132 -12.08 5.50 -4.68
N PRO A 133 -11.68 4.38 -5.31
CA PRO A 133 -10.59 4.41 -6.28
C PRO A 133 -10.97 5.07 -7.63
N SER A 134 -12.24 5.40 -7.87
CA SER A 134 -12.68 5.99 -9.14
C SER A 134 -12.03 7.34 -9.42
N PHE A 135 -11.60 8.09 -8.38
CA PHE A 135 -10.94 9.39 -8.55
C PHE A 135 -9.67 9.29 -9.40
N ILE A 136 -8.95 8.14 -9.35
CA ILE A 136 -7.74 7.89 -10.14
C ILE A 136 -8.02 8.01 -11.65
N LEU A 137 -9.17 7.55 -12.10
CA LEU A 137 -9.57 7.69 -13.50
C LEU A 137 -10.40 8.97 -13.75
N ALA A 138 -11.21 9.41 -12.80
CA ALA A 138 -12.06 10.60 -12.94
C ALA A 138 -11.26 11.89 -13.14
N GLN A 139 -10.02 11.97 -12.64
CA GLN A 139 -9.15 13.13 -12.82
C GLN A 139 -8.81 13.46 -14.27
N PHE A 140 -9.02 12.52 -15.20
CA PHE A 140 -8.90 12.74 -16.64
C PHE A 140 -10.15 13.39 -17.27
N GLY A 141 -11.09 13.81 -16.42
CA GLY A 141 -12.33 14.49 -16.82
C GLY A 141 -13.47 13.54 -17.19
N PHE A 142 -13.38 12.28 -16.78
CA PHE A 142 -14.46 11.32 -16.97
C PHE A 142 -15.55 11.49 -15.93
N THR A 143 -16.80 11.52 -16.38
CA THR A 143 -17.99 11.52 -15.53
C THR A 143 -18.91 10.34 -15.92
N PRO A 144 -19.82 9.91 -15.07
CA PRO A 144 -20.78 8.85 -15.41
C PRO A 144 -21.53 9.11 -16.73
N ASP A 145 -21.83 10.40 -17.02
CA ASP A 145 -22.60 10.79 -18.20
C ASP A 145 -21.77 10.76 -19.50
N THR A 146 -20.47 11.06 -19.42
CA THR A 146 -19.60 11.24 -20.59
C THR A 146 -18.64 10.07 -20.83
N VAL A 147 -18.45 9.19 -19.86
CA VAL A 147 -17.42 8.15 -19.92
C VAL A 147 -17.60 7.18 -21.09
N SER A 148 -18.84 6.87 -21.49
CA SER A 148 -19.12 5.98 -22.61
C SER A 148 -18.71 6.54 -23.97
N GLU A 149 -18.63 7.86 -24.12
CA GLU A 149 -18.16 8.53 -25.34
C GLU A 149 -16.63 8.69 -25.37
N ARG A 150 -16.01 8.69 -24.19
CA ARG A 150 -14.57 8.93 -24.02
C ARG A 150 -13.74 7.67 -23.98
N ILE A 151 -14.29 6.56 -23.51
CA ILE A 151 -13.62 5.26 -23.42
C ILE A 151 -14.37 4.30 -24.32
N VAL A 152 -13.86 4.01 -25.51
CA VAL A 152 -14.58 3.33 -26.58
C VAL A 152 -13.75 2.18 -27.16
N ALA A 153 -14.37 1.03 -27.32
CA ALA A 153 -13.85 -0.01 -28.20
C ALA A 153 -14.21 0.31 -29.65
N GLU A 154 -13.21 0.57 -30.49
CA GLU A 154 -13.44 0.81 -31.95
C GLU A 154 -13.71 -0.50 -32.69
N ASP A 155 -13.08 -1.58 -32.21
CA ASP A 155 -13.27 -2.97 -32.66
C ASP A 155 -12.97 -3.92 -31.50
N SER A 156 -12.88 -5.23 -31.74
CA SER A 156 -12.62 -6.24 -30.72
C SER A 156 -11.22 -6.17 -30.08
N GLU A 157 -10.25 -5.54 -30.76
CA GLU A 157 -8.85 -5.45 -30.32
C GLU A 157 -8.39 -4.02 -30.04
N THR A 158 -9.18 -3.00 -30.39
CA THR A 158 -8.76 -1.60 -30.28
C THR A 158 -9.60 -0.83 -29.28
N LEU A 159 -8.95 -0.38 -28.20
CA LEU A 159 -9.51 0.54 -27.20
C LEU A 159 -8.96 1.95 -27.41
N VAL A 160 -9.84 2.95 -27.38
CA VAL A 160 -9.47 4.37 -27.43
C VAL A 160 -10.01 5.09 -26.21
N ILE A 161 -9.13 5.86 -25.55
CA ILE A 161 -9.45 6.67 -24.38
C ILE A 161 -9.14 8.13 -24.70
N ARG A 162 -10.13 9.04 -24.51
CA ARG A 162 -10.01 10.47 -24.80
C ARG A 162 -10.12 11.29 -23.52
N THR A 163 -9.05 11.95 -23.13
CA THR A 163 -9.02 12.84 -21.95
C THR A 163 -9.64 14.21 -22.28
N THR A 164 -9.95 14.99 -21.26
CA THR A 164 -10.55 16.33 -21.44
C THR A 164 -9.53 17.44 -21.58
N ARG A 165 -8.27 17.17 -21.18
CA ARG A 165 -7.11 18.06 -21.36
C ARG A 165 -5.86 17.22 -21.58
N VAL A 166 -4.78 17.87 -21.95
CA VAL A 166 -3.46 17.22 -22.08
C VAL A 166 -2.91 16.86 -20.69
N PHE A 167 -2.40 15.65 -20.60
CA PHE A 167 -1.67 15.12 -19.45
C PHE A 167 -0.35 14.50 -19.89
N ALA A 168 0.62 14.42 -19.01
CA ALA A 168 1.82 13.64 -19.26
C ALA A 168 1.44 12.18 -19.55
N PRO A 169 1.91 11.59 -20.66
CA PRO A 169 1.58 10.19 -20.96
C PRO A 169 1.98 9.22 -19.87
N SER A 170 3.15 9.42 -19.22
CA SER A 170 3.62 8.60 -18.11
C SER A 170 2.65 8.60 -16.93
N PHE A 171 2.07 9.76 -16.59
CA PHE A 171 1.05 9.89 -15.56
C PHE A 171 -0.23 9.11 -15.91
N PHE A 172 -0.73 9.30 -17.14
CA PHE A 172 -1.92 8.58 -17.59
C PHE A 172 -1.72 7.06 -17.57
N PHE A 173 -0.58 6.59 -18.06
CA PHE A 173 -0.25 5.16 -18.05
C PHE A 173 -0.09 4.62 -16.64
N ALA A 174 0.54 5.35 -15.73
CA ALA A 174 0.65 4.96 -14.32
C ALA A 174 -0.72 4.74 -13.67
N CYS A 175 -1.71 5.59 -13.95
CA CYS A 175 -3.08 5.40 -13.46
C CYS A 175 -3.76 4.15 -14.04
N LEU A 176 -3.38 3.71 -15.25
CA LEU A 176 -3.89 2.47 -15.86
C LEU A 176 -3.21 1.19 -15.32
N THR A 177 -2.15 1.32 -14.54
CA THR A 177 -1.54 0.17 -13.83
C THR A 177 -2.21 -0.12 -12.49
N CYS A 178 -3.09 0.76 -11.99
CA CYS A 178 -3.75 0.60 -10.69
C CYS A 178 -4.84 -0.48 -10.71
N ALA A 179 -5.13 -1.03 -9.54
CA ALA A 179 -6.16 -2.07 -9.38
C ALA A 179 -7.54 -1.65 -9.93
N CYS A 180 -7.92 -0.37 -9.81
CA CYS A 180 -9.17 0.16 -10.32
C CYS A 180 -9.30 0.15 -11.85
N ALA A 181 -8.19 -0.05 -12.58
CA ALA A 181 -8.16 -0.21 -14.04
C ALA A 181 -8.14 -1.69 -14.48
N SER A 182 -8.38 -2.63 -13.56
CA SER A 182 -8.47 -4.06 -13.88
C SER A 182 -9.62 -4.37 -14.82
N ILE A 183 -9.38 -5.30 -15.74
CA ILE A 183 -10.37 -5.72 -16.75
C ILE A 183 -11.16 -6.90 -16.19
N VAL A 184 -12.48 -6.77 -16.16
CA VAL A 184 -13.42 -7.79 -15.72
C VAL A 184 -14.19 -8.37 -16.92
N ASP A 185 -14.61 -9.62 -16.82
CA ASP A 185 -15.54 -10.26 -17.77
C ASP A 185 -16.89 -9.54 -17.73
N SER A 186 -17.10 -8.68 -18.72
CA SER A 186 -18.29 -7.82 -18.79
C SER A 186 -19.58 -8.62 -18.86
N LYS A 187 -19.60 -9.75 -19.57
CA LYS A 187 -20.77 -10.63 -19.71
C LYS A 187 -21.15 -11.27 -18.39
N LEU A 188 -20.14 -11.80 -17.67
CA LEU A 188 -20.35 -12.44 -16.38
C LEU A 188 -20.82 -11.43 -15.34
N VAL A 189 -20.20 -10.25 -15.29
CA VAL A 189 -20.55 -9.18 -14.33
C VAL A 189 -21.96 -8.66 -14.58
N GLN A 190 -22.32 -8.38 -15.85
CA GLN A 190 -23.67 -7.93 -16.22
C GLN A 190 -24.76 -8.97 -15.91
N ALA A 191 -24.45 -10.26 -16.07
CA ALA A 191 -25.38 -11.35 -15.70
C ALA A 191 -25.69 -11.38 -14.19
N HIS A 192 -24.86 -10.77 -13.36
CA HIS A 192 -25.03 -10.69 -11.90
C HIS A 192 -25.36 -9.28 -11.41
N GLU A 193 -25.63 -8.34 -12.30
CA GLU A 193 -26.04 -6.98 -11.95
C GLU A 193 -27.40 -6.97 -11.23
N GLN A 194 -27.51 -6.19 -10.17
CA GLN A 194 -28.73 -6.03 -9.38
C GLN A 194 -29.03 -4.54 -9.16
N ASN A 195 -30.22 -4.10 -9.56
CA ASN A 195 -30.70 -2.74 -9.32
C ASN A 195 -29.76 -1.61 -9.78
N GLY A 196 -29.06 -1.80 -10.88
CA GLY A 196 -28.14 -0.80 -11.44
C GLY A 196 -26.79 -0.71 -10.71
N ASP A 197 -26.41 -1.71 -9.92
CA ASP A 197 -25.15 -1.74 -9.16
C ASP A 197 -23.92 -2.10 -10.02
N VAL A 198 -24.10 -2.24 -11.33
CA VAL A 198 -23.10 -2.68 -12.29
C VAL A 198 -22.30 -3.90 -11.83
N GLY A 199 -22.98 -4.85 -11.10
CA GLY A 199 -22.42 -6.08 -10.58
C GLY A 199 -21.52 -5.95 -9.34
N ASN A 200 -21.50 -4.79 -8.68
CA ASN A 200 -20.64 -4.54 -7.52
C ASN A 200 -20.90 -5.51 -6.36
N LYS A 201 -22.17 -5.72 -5.98
CA LYS A 201 -22.52 -6.60 -4.88
C LYS A 201 -21.98 -8.03 -5.07
N TRP A 202 -21.98 -8.52 -6.30
CA TRP A 202 -21.49 -9.85 -6.64
C TRP A 202 -19.96 -9.88 -6.61
N LEU A 203 -19.27 -8.91 -7.26
CA LEU A 203 -17.82 -8.85 -7.32
C LEU A 203 -17.13 -8.59 -5.96
N ARG A 204 -17.85 -8.05 -4.99
CA ARG A 204 -17.27 -7.86 -3.64
C ARG A 204 -16.72 -9.14 -3.05
N THR A 205 -17.29 -10.31 -3.40
CA THR A 205 -16.92 -11.61 -2.84
C THR A 205 -16.67 -12.69 -3.90
N ARG A 206 -16.59 -12.30 -5.17
CA ARG A 206 -16.36 -13.16 -6.33
C ARG A 206 -15.34 -12.56 -7.25
N SER A 207 -14.88 -13.32 -8.23
CA SER A 207 -13.93 -12.84 -9.24
C SER A 207 -14.44 -13.07 -10.67
N ALA A 208 -14.02 -12.21 -11.58
CA ALA A 208 -14.32 -12.26 -13.01
C ALA A 208 -13.07 -11.85 -13.81
N GLY A 209 -11.91 -12.37 -13.45
CA GLY A 209 -10.61 -11.96 -14.00
C GLY A 209 -10.11 -12.89 -15.10
N SER A 210 -8.96 -12.51 -15.67
CA SER A 210 -8.18 -13.25 -16.67
C SER A 210 -6.76 -13.55 -16.18
N GLY A 211 -6.43 -13.14 -14.96
CA GLY A 211 -5.13 -13.33 -14.34
C GLY A 211 -4.81 -14.79 -14.01
N PRO A 212 -3.60 -15.05 -13.50
CA PRO A 212 -3.09 -16.40 -13.28
C PRO A 212 -3.83 -17.22 -12.22
N PHE A 213 -4.61 -16.56 -11.36
CA PHE A 213 -5.38 -17.23 -10.30
C PHE A 213 -6.80 -16.72 -10.26
N GLY A 214 -7.75 -17.64 -9.92
CA GLY A 214 -9.15 -17.32 -9.62
C GLY A 214 -9.45 -17.42 -8.13
N LEU A 215 -10.40 -16.63 -7.64
CA LEU A 215 -10.84 -16.68 -6.25
C LEU A 215 -11.64 -17.96 -5.99
N ARG A 216 -11.14 -18.84 -5.11
CA ARG A 216 -11.91 -19.99 -4.58
C ARG A 216 -12.73 -19.57 -3.36
N VAL A 217 -12.08 -18.94 -2.38
CA VAL A 217 -12.68 -18.59 -1.09
C VAL A 217 -12.06 -17.29 -0.56
N TRP A 218 -12.90 -16.44 -0.03
CA TRP A 218 -12.50 -15.38 0.89
C TRP A 218 -13.38 -15.45 2.13
N LYS A 219 -12.76 -15.64 3.29
CA LYS A 219 -13.37 -15.50 4.60
C LYS A 219 -12.67 -14.36 5.33
N PRO A 220 -13.38 -13.25 5.61
CA PRO A 220 -12.80 -12.09 6.28
C PRO A 220 -12.09 -12.48 7.58
N ASN A 221 -10.90 -11.91 7.81
CA ASN A 221 -10.05 -12.14 8.99
C ASN A 221 -9.69 -13.62 9.23
N GLU A 222 -9.78 -14.47 8.20
CA GLU A 222 -9.42 -15.89 8.29
C GLU A 222 -8.47 -16.29 7.15
N ILE A 223 -8.95 -16.21 5.89
CA ILE A 223 -8.18 -16.72 4.76
C ILE A 223 -8.71 -16.24 3.41
N VAL A 224 -7.77 -16.07 2.45
CA VAL A 224 -8.06 -16.03 1.02
C VAL A 224 -7.43 -17.25 0.37
N ILE A 225 -8.17 -17.95 -0.49
CA ILE A 225 -7.69 -19.11 -1.26
C ILE A 225 -7.88 -18.80 -2.74
N LEU A 226 -6.79 -18.90 -3.48
CA LEU A 226 -6.77 -18.71 -4.93
C LEU A 226 -6.41 -20.03 -5.60
N ASP A 227 -7.10 -20.36 -6.70
CA ASP A 227 -6.81 -21.50 -7.55
C ASP A 227 -6.16 -21.04 -8.85
N ARG A 228 -5.21 -21.84 -9.32
CA ARG A 228 -4.54 -21.61 -10.59
C ARG A 228 -5.52 -21.65 -11.76
N PHE A 229 -5.36 -20.69 -12.66
CA PHE A 229 -6.04 -20.70 -13.96
C PHE A 229 -5.13 -21.34 -15.01
N ASP A 230 -5.39 -22.58 -15.37
CA ASP A 230 -4.54 -23.38 -16.25
C ASP A 230 -4.42 -22.82 -17.67
N ASN A 231 -5.46 -22.09 -18.14
CA ASN A 231 -5.49 -21.46 -19.46
C ASN A 231 -5.05 -19.99 -19.43
N CYS A 232 -4.28 -19.57 -18.41
CA CYS A 232 -3.75 -18.21 -18.36
C CYS A 232 -2.86 -17.92 -19.58
N TRP A 233 -3.13 -16.83 -20.27
CA TRP A 233 -2.40 -16.42 -21.48
C TRP A 233 -0.91 -16.13 -21.26
N ARG A 234 -0.51 -15.83 -20.00
CA ARG A 234 0.89 -15.65 -19.60
C ARG A 234 1.61 -16.96 -19.26
N GLY A 235 0.95 -18.08 -19.43
CA GLY A 235 1.45 -19.40 -19.03
C GLY A 235 0.92 -19.85 -17.68
N LYS A 236 1.01 -21.16 -17.48
CA LYS A 236 0.53 -21.84 -16.29
C LYS A 236 1.49 -21.64 -15.12
N SER A 237 1.00 -21.22 -13.96
CA SER A 237 1.79 -21.16 -12.73
C SER A 237 2.17 -22.57 -12.24
N ALA A 238 3.31 -22.70 -11.57
CA ALA A 238 3.69 -23.95 -10.90
C ALA A 238 2.82 -24.23 -9.65
N MET A 239 2.37 -23.18 -8.98
CA MET A 239 1.51 -23.31 -7.79
C MET A 239 0.07 -23.58 -8.19
N GLU A 240 -0.51 -24.69 -7.70
CA GLU A 240 -1.92 -25.03 -7.93
C GLU A 240 -2.87 -24.22 -7.05
N THR A 241 -2.42 -23.92 -5.84
CA THR A 241 -3.22 -23.18 -4.87
C THR A 241 -2.35 -22.21 -4.08
N VAL A 242 -2.88 -21.01 -3.85
CA VAL A 242 -2.30 -19.97 -2.99
C VAL A 242 -3.19 -19.80 -1.77
N PHE A 243 -2.61 -19.90 -0.57
CA PHE A 243 -3.28 -19.64 0.69
C PHE A 243 -2.71 -18.37 1.32
N LEU A 244 -3.53 -17.34 1.46
CA LEU A 244 -3.23 -16.13 2.21
C LEU A 244 -3.91 -16.24 3.57
N ARG A 245 -3.16 -16.58 4.61
CA ARG A 245 -3.67 -16.83 5.96
C ARG A 245 -3.59 -15.57 6.81
N HIS A 246 -4.71 -15.17 7.40
CA HIS A 246 -4.72 -14.08 8.37
C HIS A 246 -4.02 -14.51 9.66
N ILE A 247 -2.85 -13.97 9.89
CA ILE A 247 -2.07 -14.16 11.12
C ILE A 247 -1.54 -12.79 11.55
N ALA A 248 -2.23 -12.12 12.44
CA ALA A 248 -1.86 -10.77 12.88
C ALA A 248 -0.63 -10.76 13.80
N GLU A 249 -0.45 -11.82 14.61
CA GLU A 249 0.61 -11.87 15.62
C GLU A 249 1.99 -12.23 15.03
N PRO A 250 2.99 -11.31 15.05
CA PRO A 250 4.32 -11.54 14.47
C PRO A 250 5.03 -12.75 15.06
N GLY A 251 4.87 -13.03 16.37
CA GLY A 251 5.45 -14.19 17.04
C GLY A 251 4.88 -15.52 16.51
N VAL A 252 3.61 -15.55 16.14
CA VAL A 252 2.97 -16.73 15.53
C VAL A 252 3.48 -16.92 14.11
N GLN A 253 3.59 -15.85 13.31
CA GLN A 253 4.17 -15.92 11.96
C GLN A 253 5.60 -16.46 12.01
N ARG A 254 6.42 -15.96 12.94
CA ARG A 254 7.78 -16.48 13.16
C ARG A 254 7.79 -17.98 13.44
N LEU A 255 6.95 -18.45 14.36
CA LEU A 255 6.88 -19.88 14.68
C LEU A 255 6.48 -20.75 13.49
N LEU A 256 5.51 -20.27 12.69
CA LEU A 256 5.03 -20.99 11.51
C LEU A 256 6.09 -21.11 10.42
N ILE A 257 6.86 -20.03 10.16
CA ILE A 257 7.92 -20.06 9.15
C ILE A 257 9.10 -20.95 9.60
N GLU A 258 9.46 -20.91 10.88
CA GLU A 258 10.50 -21.78 11.45
C GLU A 258 10.14 -23.27 11.36
N ARG A 259 8.84 -23.60 11.50
CA ARG A 259 8.33 -24.98 11.38
C ARG A 259 8.17 -25.45 9.93
N GLY A 260 8.08 -24.53 8.98
CA GLY A 260 7.77 -24.81 7.58
C GLY A 260 6.28 -25.00 7.30
N ASP A 261 5.42 -24.46 8.16
CA ASP A 261 3.95 -24.47 7.99
C ASP A 261 3.46 -23.36 7.04
N ILE A 262 4.34 -22.42 6.71
CA ILE A 262 4.16 -21.35 5.72
C ILE A 262 5.43 -21.15 4.91
N ASP A 263 5.31 -20.57 3.71
CA ASP A 263 6.42 -20.28 2.81
C ASP A 263 6.95 -18.85 2.98
N VAL A 264 6.06 -17.91 3.33
CA VAL A 264 6.38 -16.49 3.52
C VAL A 264 5.66 -15.94 4.75
N ALA A 265 6.39 -15.16 5.56
CA ALA A 265 5.85 -14.35 6.65
C ALA A 265 6.03 -12.85 6.32
N ARG A 266 4.94 -12.07 6.34
CA ARG A 266 4.90 -10.68 5.84
C ARG A 266 4.91 -9.61 6.95
N ASN A 267 4.31 -9.86 8.10
CA ASN A 267 4.13 -8.86 9.16
C ASN A 267 5.03 -9.13 10.37
N LEU A 268 6.32 -9.37 10.10
CA LEU A 268 7.32 -9.54 11.14
C LEU A 268 7.86 -8.18 11.61
N GLY A 269 7.84 -7.96 12.92
CA GLY A 269 8.57 -6.84 13.50
C GLY A 269 10.09 -7.04 13.43
N PRO A 270 10.90 -5.98 13.67
CA PRO A 270 12.36 -6.04 13.58
C PRO A 270 12.99 -7.12 14.44
N ASP A 271 12.47 -7.36 15.67
CA ASP A 271 12.98 -8.38 16.60
C ASP A 271 12.74 -9.80 16.10
N GLN A 272 11.55 -10.07 15.55
CA GLN A 272 11.21 -11.38 14.98
C GLN A 272 12.07 -11.68 13.76
N ALA A 273 12.25 -10.70 12.88
CA ALA A 273 13.09 -10.84 11.69
C ALA A 273 14.56 -11.05 12.05
N ALA A 274 15.10 -10.27 13.00
CA ALA A 274 16.46 -10.45 13.51
C ALA A 274 16.67 -11.83 14.12
N GLY A 275 15.68 -12.36 14.85
CA GLY A 275 15.73 -13.71 15.42
C GLY A 275 15.75 -14.83 14.38
N LEU A 276 15.36 -14.57 13.14
CA LEU A 276 15.38 -15.54 12.04
C LEU A 276 16.65 -15.46 11.17
N ALA A 277 17.45 -14.40 11.30
CA ALA A 277 18.60 -14.13 10.43
C ALA A 277 19.67 -15.25 10.42
N GLY A 278 19.77 -16.05 11.51
CA GLY A 278 20.70 -17.19 11.61
C GLY A 278 20.17 -18.51 11.06
N ASN A 279 18.92 -18.57 10.59
CA ASN A 279 18.34 -19.81 10.10
C ASN A 279 18.73 -20.06 8.63
N PRO A 280 19.52 -21.13 8.32
CA PRO A 280 20.00 -21.38 6.96
C PRO A 280 18.89 -21.74 5.96
N GLY A 281 17.72 -22.15 6.44
CA GLY A 281 16.54 -22.47 5.61
C GLY A 281 15.69 -21.27 5.24
N LEU A 282 16.02 -20.08 5.75
CA LEU A 282 15.25 -18.85 5.56
C LEU A 282 16.11 -17.73 4.94
N ARG A 283 15.46 -16.77 4.32
CA ARG A 283 16.10 -15.54 3.86
C ARG A 283 15.16 -14.34 4.03
N PRO A 284 15.68 -13.16 4.38
CA PRO A 284 14.91 -11.93 4.30
C PRO A 284 14.70 -11.52 2.85
N HIS A 285 13.55 -10.94 2.57
CA HIS A 285 13.20 -10.29 1.31
C HIS A 285 12.74 -8.88 1.64
N THR A 286 13.49 -7.87 1.25
CA THR A 286 13.17 -6.47 1.52
C THR A 286 12.90 -5.72 0.23
N VAL A 287 11.92 -4.82 0.27
CA VAL A 287 11.61 -3.92 -0.84
C VAL A 287 11.27 -2.54 -0.31
N ARG A 288 11.83 -1.51 -0.93
CA ARG A 288 11.41 -0.13 -0.66
C ARG A 288 9.97 0.04 -1.14
N LYS A 289 9.12 0.60 -0.28
CA LYS A 289 7.74 0.97 -0.60
C LYS A 289 7.63 2.47 -0.86
N ASP A 290 6.51 2.89 -1.39
CA ASP A 290 6.19 4.30 -1.64
C ASP A 290 5.54 5.01 -0.45
N GLY A 291 5.35 4.30 0.66
CA GLY A 291 4.83 4.84 1.91
C GLY A 291 5.81 5.79 2.60
N LEU A 292 5.31 6.97 2.99
CA LEU A 292 6.08 7.98 3.71
C LEU A 292 5.51 8.20 5.11
N TYR A 293 6.36 8.13 6.14
CA TYR A 293 6.03 8.60 7.49
C TYR A 293 6.19 10.11 7.57
N TYR A 294 5.20 10.80 8.12
CA TYR A 294 5.23 12.26 8.24
C TYR A 294 4.43 12.77 9.44
N MET A 295 4.77 13.99 9.87
CA MET A 295 3.92 14.82 10.71
C MET A 295 3.22 15.85 9.84
N GLY A 296 1.89 15.99 9.99
CA GLY A 296 1.10 17.07 9.41
C GLY A 296 0.72 18.08 10.50
N LEU A 297 1.12 19.34 10.32
CA LEU A 297 0.99 20.42 11.29
C LEU A 297 -0.16 21.35 10.90
N ASN A 298 -1.25 21.35 11.64
CA ASN A 298 -2.43 22.17 11.30
C ASN A 298 -2.13 23.67 11.44
N GLN A 299 -2.24 24.41 10.34
CA GLN A 299 -1.96 25.84 10.28
C GLN A 299 -3.02 26.73 10.98
N GLN A 300 -4.12 26.14 11.45
CA GLN A 300 -5.05 26.85 12.34
C GLN A 300 -4.51 27.00 13.77
N ASN A 301 -3.56 26.14 14.17
CA ASN A 301 -2.91 26.26 15.46
C ASN A 301 -1.93 27.45 15.46
N GLU A 302 -2.02 28.32 16.46
CA GLU A 302 -1.26 29.57 16.55
C GLU A 302 0.26 29.39 16.63
N PHE A 303 0.73 28.26 17.17
CA PHE A 303 2.16 27.94 17.24
C PHE A 303 2.64 27.35 15.92
N LEU A 304 1.92 26.36 15.37
CA LEU A 304 2.32 25.55 14.22
C LEU A 304 2.31 26.32 12.90
N ARG A 305 1.55 27.43 12.80
CA ARG A 305 1.55 28.30 11.62
C ARG A 305 2.81 29.14 11.45
N LYS A 306 3.70 29.21 12.48
CA LYS A 306 4.94 29.96 12.41
C LYS A 306 6.01 29.15 11.67
N ALA A 307 6.66 29.74 10.67
CA ALA A 307 7.67 29.08 9.85
C ALA A 307 8.88 28.59 10.67
N GLU A 308 9.32 29.40 11.65
CA GLU A 308 10.39 29.05 12.56
C GLU A 308 10.08 27.81 13.39
N VAL A 309 8.83 27.64 13.83
CA VAL A 309 8.37 26.47 14.57
C VAL A 309 8.40 25.23 13.68
N ARG A 310 7.88 25.31 12.44
CA ARG A 310 7.92 24.21 11.49
C ARG A 310 9.37 23.79 11.17
N LYS A 311 10.26 24.74 11.04
CA LYS A 311 11.69 24.49 10.81
C LYS A 311 12.36 23.89 12.05
N ALA A 312 12.05 24.37 13.25
CA ALA A 312 12.55 23.81 14.51
C ALA A 312 12.12 22.34 14.66
N PHE A 313 10.90 22.00 14.30
CA PHE A 313 10.38 20.63 14.36
C PHE A 313 11.23 19.67 13.54
N ARG A 314 11.65 20.05 12.33
CA ARG A 314 12.54 19.24 11.47
C ARG A 314 13.91 18.97 12.12
N TYR A 315 14.45 19.92 12.91
CA TYR A 315 15.70 19.73 13.65
C TYR A 315 15.55 18.98 14.97
N LEU A 316 14.31 18.77 15.47
CA LEU A 316 14.02 18.02 16.69
C LEU A 316 13.70 16.54 16.45
N VAL A 317 13.81 16.07 15.23
CA VAL A 317 13.67 14.65 14.90
C VAL A 317 15.05 13.99 14.98
N ASP A 318 15.18 12.95 15.79
CA ASP A 318 16.33 12.04 15.79
C ASP A 318 16.14 10.97 14.71
N TYR A 319 16.34 11.37 13.44
CA TYR A 319 16.17 10.49 12.28
C TYR A 319 17.03 9.23 12.39
N ASP A 320 18.30 9.39 12.75
CA ASP A 320 19.26 8.29 12.87
C ASP A 320 18.93 7.34 14.00
N GLY A 321 18.57 7.88 15.16
CA GLY A 321 18.18 7.08 16.32
C GLY A 321 16.92 6.26 16.05
N ILE A 322 15.88 6.87 15.50
CA ILE A 322 14.63 6.18 15.15
C ILE A 322 14.88 5.09 14.10
N ALA A 323 15.61 5.41 13.02
CA ALA A 323 15.92 4.44 11.96
C ALA A 323 16.69 3.22 12.49
N LYS A 324 17.66 3.44 13.40
CA LYS A 324 18.54 2.39 13.94
C LYS A 324 17.89 1.57 15.07
N THR A 325 16.98 2.14 15.84
CA THR A 325 16.46 1.50 17.06
C THR A 325 15.02 1.01 16.94
N ILE A 326 14.13 1.83 16.34
CA ILE A 326 12.71 1.52 16.21
C ILE A 326 12.46 0.78 14.90
N LEU A 327 12.89 1.36 13.77
CA LEU A 327 12.54 0.87 12.44
C LEU A 327 13.49 -0.24 11.93
N ARG A 328 14.75 -0.24 12.33
CA ARG A 328 15.75 -1.32 12.10
C ARG A 328 15.66 -2.02 10.74
N GLY A 329 15.81 -1.25 9.66
CA GLY A 329 15.77 -1.77 8.29
C GLY A 329 14.37 -1.83 7.67
N GLN A 330 13.31 -1.43 8.40
CA GLN A 330 11.96 -1.32 7.85
C GLN A 330 11.61 0.10 7.36
N ALA A 331 12.57 1.01 7.34
CA ALA A 331 12.45 2.30 6.68
C ALA A 331 13.83 2.92 6.41
N GLU A 332 13.87 3.85 5.46
CA GLU A 332 15.02 4.68 5.11
C GLU A 332 14.69 6.15 5.45
N ILE A 333 15.70 6.93 5.87
CA ILE A 333 15.53 8.37 6.08
C ILE A 333 15.18 9.01 4.74
N HIS A 334 14.04 9.69 4.68
CA HIS A 334 13.57 10.40 3.50
C HIS A 334 12.85 11.67 3.94
N GLN A 335 13.24 12.84 3.37
CA GLN A 335 12.73 14.12 3.89
C GLN A 335 11.94 14.91 2.85
N THR A 336 11.79 14.38 1.63
CA THR A 336 11.01 14.99 0.56
C THR A 336 9.68 14.28 0.36
N ILE A 337 8.73 14.93 -0.32
CA ILE A 337 7.37 14.40 -0.47
C ILE A 337 7.20 13.38 -1.60
N ILE A 338 8.15 13.26 -2.51
CA ILE A 338 8.10 12.28 -3.60
C ILE A 338 9.01 11.12 -3.22
N PRO A 339 8.49 9.88 -3.16
CA PRO A 339 9.26 8.71 -2.79
C PRO A 339 10.48 8.50 -3.70
N ALA A 340 11.58 8.04 -3.13
CA ALA A 340 12.75 7.62 -3.92
C ALA A 340 12.35 6.51 -4.91
N GLY A 341 12.85 6.56 -6.13
CA GLY A 341 12.47 5.69 -7.23
C GLY A 341 11.35 6.23 -8.12
N TYR A 342 10.83 7.43 -7.86
CA TYR A 342 9.85 8.10 -8.72
C TYR A 342 10.53 9.15 -9.62
N LEU A 343 9.95 9.43 -10.78
CA LEU A 343 10.42 10.50 -11.64
C LEU A 343 10.55 11.81 -10.86
N GLY A 344 11.72 12.44 -10.91
CA GLY A 344 11.98 13.70 -10.23
C GLY A 344 11.99 13.60 -8.71
N ALA A 345 12.20 12.42 -8.12
CA ALA A 345 12.44 12.30 -6.68
C ALA A 345 13.78 12.96 -6.29
N LEU A 346 13.80 13.68 -5.17
CA LEU A 346 15.01 14.26 -4.59
C LEU A 346 15.47 13.42 -3.39
N ASP A 347 16.78 13.28 -3.25
CA ASP A 347 17.42 12.68 -2.06
C ASP A 347 17.97 13.75 -1.10
N ASP A 348 17.35 14.93 -1.08
CA ASP A 348 17.73 16.03 -0.23
C ASP A 348 17.37 15.73 1.23
N ARG A 349 18.39 15.70 2.13
CA ARG A 349 18.24 15.40 3.56
C ARG A 349 18.91 16.48 4.41
N PRO A 350 18.44 17.74 4.39
CA PRO A 350 19.13 18.85 5.06
C PRO A 350 18.96 18.84 6.57
N TYR A 351 18.02 18.06 7.11
CA TYR A 351 17.70 18.09 8.52
C TYR A 351 18.30 16.88 9.27
N SER A 352 18.84 17.16 10.43
CA SER A 352 19.33 16.19 11.41
C SER A 352 19.08 16.76 12.80
N TRP A 353 19.23 15.93 13.83
CA TRP A 353 19.10 16.39 15.21
C TRP A 353 20.03 17.57 15.52
N LYS A 354 19.46 18.75 15.81
CA LYS A 354 20.19 19.99 16.16
C LYS A 354 19.41 20.79 17.20
N LEU A 355 19.51 20.37 18.47
CA LEU A 355 18.75 20.95 19.58
C LEU A 355 18.96 22.47 19.74
N ASP A 356 20.21 22.95 19.65
CA ASP A 356 20.53 24.37 19.82
C ASP A 356 19.93 25.23 18.70
N GLU A 357 19.95 24.73 17.46
CA GLU A 357 19.34 25.42 16.32
C GLU A 357 17.81 25.47 16.46
N ALA A 358 17.19 24.38 16.91
CA ALA A 358 15.76 24.35 17.19
C ALA A 358 15.37 25.35 18.28
N LYS A 359 16.11 25.40 19.40
CA LYS A 359 15.90 26.39 20.47
C LYS A 359 16.06 27.82 19.97
N ARG A 360 17.06 28.08 19.13
CA ARG A 360 17.27 29.40 18.52
C ARG A 360 16.08 29.83 17.67
N LEU A 361 15.56 28.93 16.84
CA LEU A 361 14.36 29.18 16.01
C LEU A 361 13.11 29.43 16.86
N LEU A 362 12.90 28.64 17.92
CA LEU A 362 11.78 28.83 18.85
C LEU A 362 11.88 30.18 19.57
N ALA A 363 13.05 30.58 20.01
CA ALA A 363 13.28 31.91 20.60
C ALA A 363 12.98 33.04 19.60
N THR A 364 13.39 32.89 18.33
CA THR A 364 13.06 33.86 17.26
C THR A 364 11.54 33.95 17.04
N ALA A 365 10.81 32.84 17.18
CA ALA A 365 9.36 32.81 17.11
C ALA A 365 8.64 33.39 18.34
N GLY A 366 9.39 33.79 19.40
CA GLY A 366 8.86 34.25 20.67
C GLY A 366 8.31 33.12 21.56
N LEU A 367 8.84 31.90 21.39
CA LEU A 367 8.40 30.67 22.07
C LEU A 367 9.55 29.98 22.82
N GLY A 368 10.54 30.76 23.30
CA GLY A 368 11.68 30.24 24.05
C GLY A 368 11.31 29.54 25.36
N ASP A 369 10.17 29.90 25.96
CA ASP A 369 9.62 29.28 27.18
C ASP A 369 8.88 27.96 26.90
N GLY A 370 8.77 27.58 25.61
CA GLY A 370 8.07 26.36 25.18
C GLY A 370 6.56 26.53 25.04
N PHE A 371 5.90 25.46 24.61
CA PHE A 371 4.44 25.37 24.45
C PHE A 371 3.98 23.93 24.44
N ALA A 372 2.65 23.71 24.45
CA ALA A 372 2.07 22.37 24.40
C ALA A 372 1.13 22.23 23.19
N VAL A 373 1.19 21.09 22.51
CA VAL A 373 0.31 20.69 21.41
C VAL A 373 -0.04 19.21 21.49
N THR A 374 -1.12 18.81 20.84
CA THR A 374 -1.56 17.42 20.76
C THR A 374 -1.00 16.74 19.51
N VAL A 375 -0.75 15.41 19.60
CA VAL A 375 -0.35 14.56 18.46
C VAL A 375 -1.31 13.38 18.37
N ASP A 376 -2.11 13.35 17.31
CA ASP A 376 -2.96 12.22 16.99
C ASP A 376 -2.12 11.16 16.27
N VAL A 377 -2.07 9.95 16.84
CA VAL A 377 -1.24 8.84 16.37
C VAL A 377 -1.98 7.52 16.50
N ARG A 378 -1.70 6.55 15.62
CA ARG A 378 -2.24 5.21 15.77
C ARG A 378 -1.66 4.53 17.02
N ASN A 379 -2.48 3.73 17.71
CA ASN A 379 -2.09 2.97 18.89
C ASN A 379 -1.38 1.65 18.56
N THR A 380 -0.80 1.55 17.36
CA THR A 380 -0.05 0.39 16.87
C THR A 380 1.43 0.71 16.74
N GLN A 381 2.28 -0.32 16.77
CA GLN A 381 3.69 -0.19 16.44
C GLN A 381 3.91 -0.27 14.93
N PRO A 382 4.92 0.42 14.40
CA PRO A 382 5.91 1.27 15.10
C PRO A 382 5.45 2.73 15.34
N ASP A 383 4.24 3.10 14.92
CA ASP A 383 3.75 4.49 14.95
C ASP A 383 3.83 5.10 16.37
N LEU A 384 3.37 4.35 17.37
CA LEU A 384 3.36 4.83 18.75
C LEU A 384 4.78 4.98 19.33
N ASP A 385 5.69 4.04 19.04
CA ASP A 385 7.06 4.09 19.50
C ASP A 385 7.81 5.29 18.92
N MET A 386 7.60 5.57 17.63
CA MET A 386 8.15 6.77 16.98
C MET A 386 7.59 8.05 17.61
N ALA A 387 6.28 8.12 17.85
CA ALA A 387 5.66 9.29 18.50
C ALA A 387 6.21 9.52 19.91
N GLN A 388 6.49 8.48 20.69
CA GLN A 388 7.13 8.57 22.00
C GLN A 388 8.58 9.06 21.91
N SER A 389 9.32 8.61 20.90
CA SER A 389 10.67 9.11 20.63
C SER A 389 10.66 10.60 20.27
N LEU A 390 9.73 11.02 19.42
CA LEU A 390 9.52 12.44 19.09
C LEU A 390 9.16 13.24 20.35
N GLN A 391 8.25 12.73 21.19
CA GLN A 391 7.85 13.39 22.45
C GLN A 391 9.06 13.64 23.34
N ALA A 392 9.92 12.65 23.53
CA ALA A 392 11.13 12.78 24.34
C ALA A 392 12.14 13.79 23.77
N GLY A 393 12.29 13.82 22.44
CA GLY A 393 13.16 14.77 21.76
C GLY A 393 12.64 16.22 21.87
N PHE A 394 11.37 16.44 21.57
CA PHE A 394 10.75 17.76 21.60
C PHE A 394 10.73 18.38 23.02
N ALA A 395 10.58 17.53 24.04
CA ALA A 395 10.64 17.99 25.45
C ALA A 395 11.98 18.67 25.81
N GLN A 396 13.10 18.29 25.16
CA GLN A 396 14.41 18.92 25.38
C GLN A 396 14.46 20.37 24.89
N ALA A 397 13.56 20.74 23.97
CA ALA A 397 13.40 22.10 23.47
C ALA A 397 12.24 22.87 24.17
N GLY A 398 11.66 22.32 25.23
CA GLY A 398 10.53 22.93 25.94
C GLY A 398 9.16 22.68 25.31
N ILE A 399 9.07 21.84 24.27
CA ILE A 399 7.79 21.55 23.62
C ILE A 399 7.18 20.30 24.24
N THR A 400 5.95 20.44 24.78
CA THR A 400 5.18 19.31 25.31
C THR A 400 4.28 18.72 24.24
N LEU A 401 4.66 17.56 23.67
CA LEU A 401 3.79 16.78 22.80
C LEU A 401 2.86 15.90 23.65
N ARG A 402 1.56 16.16 23.59
CA ARG A 402 0.54 15.33 24.25
C ARG A 402 0.04 14.29 23.26
N LEU A 403 0.50 13.05 23.38
CA LEU A 403 0.08 11.97 22.50
C LEU A 403 -1.40 11.63 22.75
N ILE A 404 -2.15 11.45 21.67
CA ILE A 404 -3.54 11.00 21.65
C ILE A 404 -3.59 9.72 20.79
N PRO A 405 -3.27 8.56 21.39
CA PRO A 405 -3.35 7.29 20.68
C PRO A 405 -4.80 6.91 20.38
N GLY A 406 -5.08 6.43 19.17
CA GLY A 406 -6.39 5.96 18.75
C GLY A 406 -6.28 4.87 17.68
N ASP A 407 -7.41 4.21 17.39
CA ASP A 407 -7.45 3.32 16.22
C ASP A 407 -7.35 4.13 14.92
N GLY A 408 -7.01 3.46 13.82
CA GLY A 408 -6.78 4.12 12.54
C GLY A 408 -7.99 4.90 12.02
N LYS A 409 -9.23 4.43 12.32
CA LYS A 409 -10.47 5.10 11.91
C LYS A 409 -10.68 6.41 12.69
N GLN A 410 -10.47 6.36 14.00
CA GLN A 410 -10.59 7.53 14.87
C GLN A 410 -9.60 8.63 14.47
N VAL A 411 -8.32 8.27 14.35
CA VAL A 411 -7.23 9.19 14.00
C VAL A 411 -7.46 9.81 12.62
N LEU A 412 -7.79 9.00 11.61
CA LEU A 412 -8.06 9.50 10.25
C LEU A 412 -9.32 10.36 10.17
N THR A 413 -10.38 10.04 10.92
CA THR A 413 -11.61 10.84 10.94
C THR A 413 -11.32 12.24 11.48
N LYS A 414 -10.57 12.33 12.58
CA LYS A 414 -10.18 13.60 13.19
C LYS A 414 -9.28 14.42 12.26
N TYR A 415 -8.29 13.77 11.62
CA TYR A 415 -7.40 14.39 10.63
C TYR A 415 -8.16 14.93 9.42
N ARG A 416 -9.07 14.12 8.86
CA ARG A 416 -9.91 14.52 7.71
C ARG A 416 -10.89 15.65 8.04
N ALA A 417 -11.27 15.79 9.32
CA ALA A 417 -12.11 16.87 9.81
C ALA A 417 -11.33 18.15 10.20
N ARG A 418 -10.00 18.18 10.06
CA ARG A 418 -9.12 19.30 10.44
C ARG A 418 -9.15 19.63 11.94
N HIS A 419 -9.47 18.66 12.81
CA HIS A 419 -9.62 18.84 14.26
C HIS A 419 -8.38 18.42 15.07
N HIS A 420 -7.24 18.25 14.44
CA HIS A 420 -5.94 17.92 15.04
C HIS A 420 -5.09 19.18 15.21
N ASP A 421 -4.09 19.12 16.13
CA ASP A 421 -2.94 20.02 16.09
C ASP A 421 -1.86 19.40 15.19
N ILE A 422 -1.38 18.19 15.55
CA ILE A 422 -0.43 17.41 14.77
C ILE A 422 -1.06 16.05 14.46
N TYR A 423 -1.00 15.64 13.21
CA TYR A 423 -1.23 14.27 12.78
C TYR A 423 0.14 13.59 12.58
N PHE A 424 0.34 12.43 13.17
CA PHE A 424 1.48 11.57 12.88
C PHE A 424 0.98 10.27 12.24
N GLY A 425 1.51 9.94 11.07
CA GLY A 425 1.09 8.74 10.34
C GLY A 425 1.80 8.58 9.00
N ARG A 426 1.16 7.81 8.12
CA ARG A 426 1.71 7.41 6.83
C ARG A 426 0.84 7.88 5.67
N TRP A 427 1.49 8.05 4.52
CA TRP A 427 0.86 8.27 3.22
C TRP A 427 1.50 7.33 2.20
N GLY A 428 0.72 6.48 1.57
CA GLY A 428 1.14 5.70 0.40
C GLY A 428 0.66 6.37 -0.88
N SER A 429 1.43 6.29 -1.93
CA SER A 429 1.05 6.85 -3.23
C SER A 429 -0.16 6.11 -3.82
N ASP A 430 -1.14 6.85 -4.32
CA ASP A 430 -2.36 6.27 -4.92
C ASP A 430 -2.06 5.59 -6.27
N TYR A 431 -0.99 6.04 -6.93
CA TYR A 431 -0.45 5.50 -8.19
C TYR A 431 1.04 5.86 -8.30
N ARG A 432 1.80 5.06 -9.06
CA ARG A 432 3.26 5.23 -9.20
C ARG A 432 3.60 6.37 -10.17
N ASP A 433 3.32 7.59 -9.76
CA ASP A 433 3.69 8.82 -10.45
C ASP A 433 3.89 9.94 -9.42
N PRO A 434 4.89 10.82 -9.60
CA PRO A 434 5.17 11.92 -8.65
C PRO A 434 3.96 12.81 -8.37
N HIS A 435 3.01 12.88 -9.30
CA HIS A 435 1.81 13.69 -9.14
C HIS A 435 0.93 13.21 -7.98
N SER A 436 0.90 11.91 -7.67
CA SER A 436 0.16 11.38 -6.51
C SER A 436 0.53 12.13 -5.22
N ASN A 437 1.83 12.21 -4.95
CA ASN A 437 2.33 12.88 -3.75
C ASN A 437 2.34 14.40 -3.89
N ALA A 438 2.70 14.94 -5.05
CA ALA A 438 2.66 16.38 -5.27
C ALA A 438 1.24 16.94 -5.09
N GLN A 439 0.22 16.27 -5.63
CA GLN A 439 -1.18 16.67 -5.43
C GLN A 439 -1.58 16.59 -3.96
N ALA A 440 -1.20 15.51 -3.27
CA ALA A 440 -1.54 15.31 -1.86
C ALA A 440 -0.91 16.35 -0.94
N PHE A 441 0.40 16.60 -1.07
CA PHE A 441 1.18 17.44 -0.16
C PHE A 441 1.29 18.89 -0.60
N ALA A 442 1.24 19.18 -1.91
CA ALA A 442 1.58 20.49 -2.49
C ALA A 442 0.45 21.12 -3.32
N SER A 443 -0.79 20.61 -3.24
CA SER A 443 -1.93 21.20 -3.90
C SER A 443 -3.09 21.44 -2.91
N ASN A 444 -3.52 22.70 -2.84
CA ASN A 444 -4.73 23.13 -2.11
C ASN A 444 -5.26 24.42 -2.76
N PRO A 445 -5.95 24.32 -3.91
CA PRO A 445 -6.44 25.48 -4.64
C PRO A 445 -7.65 26.16 -3.95
N ASP A 446 -8.37 25.42 -3.11
CA ASP A 446 -9.54 25.89 -2.33
C ASP A 446 -9.43 25.40 -0.89
N ASN A 447 -9.09 26.30 0.02
CA ASN A 447 -8.92 25.98 1.45
C ASN A 447 -10.22 26.04 2.25
N SER A 448 -11.37 26.33 1.60
CA SER A 448 -12.68 26.36 2.26
C SER A 448 -13.17 24.97 2.67
N ASP A 449 -14.11 24.91 3.60
CA ASP A 449 -14.73 23.65 4.02
C ASP A 449 -15.60 23.01 2.91
N ALA A 450 -16.03 23.81 1.93
CA ALA A 450 -16.77 23.37 0.74
C ALA A 450 -15.89 22.80 -0.36
N ALA A 451 -14.55 22.80 -0.20
CA ALA A 451 -13.60 22.28 -1.17
C ALA A 451 -13.97 20.84 -1.60
N LYS A 452 -13.99 20.62 -2.92
CA LYS A 452 -14.31 19.30 -3.51
C LYS A 452 -13.17 18.30 -3.32
N VAL A 453 -11.92 18.77 -3.40
CA VAL A 453 -10.72 17.95 -3.25
C VAL A 453 -10.06 18.30 -1.91
N LYS A 454 -10.00 17.31 -1.01
CA LYS A 454 -9.51 17.47 0.37
C LYS A 454 -8.16 16.78 0.53
N THR A 455 -7.13 17.37 -0.06
CA THR A 455 -5.73 16.92 -0.03
C THR A 455 -5.15 16.93 1.40
N LEU A 456 -3.94 16.44 1.58
CA LEU A 456 -3.22 16.58 2.86
C LEU A 456 -2.92 18.05 3.18
N ALA A 457 -2.59 18.85 2.17
CA ALA A 457 -2.43 20.29 2.33
C ALA A 457 -3.71 20.96 2.84
N TRP A 458 -4.87 20.58 2.29
CA TRP A 458 -6.17 21.03 2.78
C TRP A 458 -6.42 20.60 4.23
N ARG A 459 -6.13 19.34 4.58
CA ARG A 459 -6.33 18.82 5.95
C ARG A 459 -5.52 19.58 6.99
N ASN A 460 -4.34 20.09 6.61
CA ASN A 460 -3.49 20.91 7.45
C ASN A 460 -3.74 22.42 7.30
N SER A 461 -4.81 22.82 6.62
CA SER A 461 -5.22 24.21 6.43
C SER A 461 -4.15 25.08 5.75
N TRP A 462 -3.34 24.48 4.89
CA TRP A 462 -2.23 25.14 4.22
C TRP A 462 -2.67 25.77 2.89
N GLU A 463 -2.77 27.09 2.86
CA GLU A 463 -3.20 27.85 1.70
C GLU A 463 -2.01 28.12 0.76
N ILE A 464 -2.01 27.53 -0.44
CA ILE A 464 -0.86 27.49 -1.37
C ILE A 464 -1.29 27.59 -2.84
N PRO A 465 -1.97 28.67 -3.27
CA PRO A 465 -2.48 28.77 -4.63
C PRO A 465 -1.37 28.70 -5.69
N ASP A 466 -0.18 29.28 -5.43
CA ASP A 466 0.93 29.27 -6.37
C ASP A 466 1.54 27.88 -6.54
N LEU A 467 1.75 27.17 -5.44
CA LEU A 467 2.29 25.80 -5.49
C LEU A 467 1.27 24.84 -6.12
N SER A 468 -0.03 25.08 -5.89
CA SER A 468 -1.11 24.32 -6.53
C SER A 468 -1.07 24.47 -8.05
N ARG A 469 -0.80 25.69 -8.57
CA ARG A 469 -0.62 25.91 -10.01
C ARG A 469 0.61 25.18 -10.54
N SER A 470 1.76 25.26 -9.85
CA SER A 470 2.96 24.51 -10.26
C SER A 470 2.70 23.00 -10.33
N THR A 471 1.92 22.46 -9.39
CA THR A 471 1.54 21.05 -9.36
C THR A 471 0.64 20.69 -10.56
N ASP A 472 -0.29 21.57 -10.92
CA ASP A 472 -1.18 21.38 -12.08
C ASP A 472 -0.43 21.53 -13.44
N GLU A 473 0.57 22.41 -13.50
CA GLU A 473 1.46 22.52 -14.67
C GLU A 473 2.31 21.26 -14.85
N ALA A 474 2.89 20.74 -13.75
CA ALA A 474 3.76 19.56 -13.79
C ALA A 474 3.02 18.30 -14.29
N VAL A 475 1.74 18.12 -13.99
CA VAL A 475 0.97 16.95 -14.45
C VAL A 475 0.67 17.01 -15.96
N GLY A 476 0.67 18.20 -16.55
CA GLY A 476 0.46 18.41 -17.98
C GLY A 476 1.74 18.37 -18.83
N GLU A 477 2.94 18.49 -18.21
CA GLU A 477 4.21 18.53 -18.94
C GLU A 477 4.53 17.15 -19.54
N ARG A 478 4.72 17.13 -20.88
CA ARG A 478 4.94 15.88 -21.64
C ARG A 478 6.41 15.47 -21.72
N ASP A 479 7.32 16.44 -21.61
CA ASP A 479 8.76 16.20 -21.61
C ASP A 479 9.21 15.69 -20.22
N PRO A 480 9.77 14.48 -20.11
CA PRO A 480 10.11 13.90 -18.81
C PRO A 480 11.17 14.71 -18.03
N GLU A 481 12.15 15.31 -18.72
CA GLU A 481 13.21 16.07 -18.06
C GLU A 481 12.65 17.38 -17.49
N LYS A 482 11.85 18.10 -18.25
CA LYS A 482 11.15 19.31 -17.78
C LYS A 482 10.17 18.99 -16.66
N ARG A 483 9.45 17.89 -16.79
CA ARG A 483 8.53 17.42 -15.77
C ARG A 483 9.25 17.10 -14.45
N ALA A 484 10.38 16.40 -14.52
CA ALA A 484 11.22 16.12 -13.36
C ALA A 484 11.72 17.43 -12.70
N ALA A 485 12.16 18.41 -13.50
CA ALA A 485 12.61 19.70 -13.00
C ALA A 485 11.49 20.47 -12.26
N LEU A 486 10.25 20.42 -12.74
CA LEU A 486 9.08 21.01 -12.05
C LEU A 486 8.85 20.33 -10.69
N TYR A 487 8.91 18.99 -10.62
CA TYR A 487 8.78 18.28 -9.35
C TYR A 487 9.96 18.52 -8.40
N HIS A 488 11.19 18.75 -8.89
CA HIS A 488 12.31 19.19 -8.07
C HIS A 488 12.01 20.52 -7.39
N GLU A 489 11.49 21.50 -8.14
CA GLU A 489 11.15 22.82 -7.59
C GLU A 489 10.03 22.70 -6.54
N ILE A 490 8.95 21.96 -6.83
CA ILE A 490 7.85 21.70 -5.89
C ILE A 490 8.39 21.11 -4.58
N GLN A 491 9.23 20.07 -4.66
CA GLN A 491 9.80 19.43 -3.47
C GLN A 491 10.67 20.37 -2.64
N ARG A 492 11.53 21.17 -3.28
CA ARG A 492 12.38 22.14 -2.56
C ARG A 492 11.55 23.17 -1.83
N ARG A 493 10.50 23.70 -2.45
CA ARG A 493 9.58 24.65 -1.79
C ARG A 493 8.87 24.02 -0.59
N VAL A 494 8.41 22.78 -0.72
CA VAL A 494 7.78 22.03 0.40
C VAL A 494 8.81 21.73 1.49
N LEU A 495 10.03 21.37 1.14
CA LEU A 495 11.12 21.07 2.09
C LEU A 495 11.55 22.31 2.85
N ASP A 496 11.60 23.49 2.21
CA ASP A 496 11.97 24.75 2.85
C ASP A 496 10.89 25.25 3.82
N ASP A 497 9.66 25.37 3.36
CA ASP A 497 8.55 25.84 4.19
C ASP A 497 7.23 25.12 3.87
N SER A 498 6.85 24.17 4.71
CA SER A 498 5.56 23.49 4.65
C SER A 498 5.11 23.04 6.04
N PRO A 499 3.84 22.73 6.22
CA PRO A 499 3.33 22.09 7.43
C PRO A 499 3.64 20.60 7.52
N PHE A 500 4.51 20.08 6.67
CA PHE A 500 4.89 18.67 6.67
C PHE A 500 6.31 18.49 7.16
N VAL A 501 6.49 17.56 8.09
CA VAL A 501 7.80 17.02 8.44
C VAL A 501 7.82 15.58 7.94
N VAL A 502 8.38 15.37 6.76
CA VAL A 502 8.57 14.02 6.20
C VAL A 502 9.80 13.40 6.86
N LEU A 503 9.69 12.14 7.24
CA LEU A 503 10.66 11.50 8.13
C LEU A 503 11.36 10.31 7.48
N PHE A 504 10.58 9.35 6.99
CA PHE A 504 11.08 8.08 6.48
C PHE A 504 10.23 7.58 5.31
N GLN A 505 10.88 6.84 4.42
CA GLN A 505 10.22 6.00 3.43
C GLN A 505 10.22 4.56 3.90
N GLU A 506 9.08 3.88 3.77
CA GLU A 506 8.91 2.50 4.20
C GLU A 506 9.78 1.52 3.41
N VAL A 507 10.29 0.53 4.12
CA VAL A 507 10.87 -0.69 3.56
C VAL A 507 10.06 -1.87 4.09
N ASP A 508 9.37 -2.55 3.20
CA ASP A 508 8.64 -3.77 3.56
C ASP A 508 9.63 -4.94 3.72
N LEU A 509 9.38 -5.77 4.72
CA LEU A 509 10.21 -6.92 5.06
C LEU A 509 9.34 -8.16 5.11
N ALA A 510 9.64 -9.13 4.26
CA ALA A 510 9.18 -10.49 4.38
C ALA A 510 10.33 -11.42 4.78
N VAL A 511 10.01 -12.53 5.40
CA VAL A 511 10.94 -13.66 5.53
C VAL A 511 10.35 -14.82 4.76
N GLU A 512 11.14 -15.40 3.87
CA GLU A 512 10.72 -16.49 3.00
C GLU A 512 11.62 -17.71 3.16
N ARG A 513 11.08 -18.88 2.85
CA ARG A 513 11.86 -20.11 2.79
C ARG A 513 12.86 -20.03 1.65
N ARG A 514 14.08 -20.51 1.86
CA ARG A 514 15.17 -20.43 0.87
C ARG A 514 14.88 -21.23 -0.39
N GLU A 515 14.06 -22.28 -0.30
CA GLU A 515 13.61 -23.09 -1.41
C GLU A 515 12.56 -22.41 -2.31
N LEU A 516 11.97 -21.28 -1.86
CA LEU A 516 11.02 -20.50 -2.64
C LEU A 516 11.76 -19.62 -3.66
N HIS A 517 11.29 -19.59 -4.89
CA HIS A 517 11.82 -18.76 -5.97
C HIS A 517 10.66 -18.05 -6.69
N GLY A 518 10.95 -16.92 -7.33
CA GLY A 518 9.99 -16.22 -8.19
C GLY A 518 8.86 -15.49 -7.45
N PHE A 519 8.91 -15.40 -6.11
CA PHE A 519 8.01 -14.52 -5.38
C PHE A 519 8.42 -13.07 -5.61
N VAL A 520 7.52 -12.28 -6.18
CA VAL A 520 7.73 -10.86 -6.46
C VAL A 520 7.02 -10.03 -5.41
N MET A 521 7.76 -9.17 -4.73
CA MET A 521 7.27 -8.15 -3.83
C MET A 521 7.75 -6.81 -4.37
N GLY A 522 6.92 -6.15 -5.21
CA GLY A 522 7.29 -4.89 -5.85
C GLY A 522 7.11 -3.66 -4.95
N GLU A 523 7.53 -2.49 -5.45
CA GLU A 523 7.47 -1.23 -4.69
C GLU A 523 6.02 -0.76 -4.46
N GLY A 524 5.12 -0.91 -5.45
CA GLY A 524 3.68 -0.67 -5.29
C GLY A 524 2.98 -1.82 -4.56
N PHE A 525 1.90 -1.52 -3.87
CA PHE A 525 1.13 -2.54 -3.15
C PHE A 525 0.42 -3.52 -4.07
N ASP A 526 0.07 -3.12 -5.29
CA ASP A 526 -0.57 -3.93 -6.31
C ASP A 526 0.43 -4.62 -7.28
N THR A 527 1.72 -4.61 -6.93
CA THR A 527 2.81 -5.25 -7.69
C THR A 527 3.40 -6.46 -6.94
N VAL A 528 2.60 -7.14 -6.15
CA VAL A 528 2.96 -8.41 -5.50
C VAL A 528 2.38 -9.57 -6.32
N PHE A 529 3.26 -10.44 -6.86
CA PHE A 529 2.84 -11.48 -7.81
C PHE A 529 3.28 -12.87 -7.39
N TYR A 530 2.38 -13.85 -7.59
CA TYR A 530 2.57 -15.27 -7.23
C TYR A 530 2.77 -16.17 -8.44
N ARG A 531 2.58 -15.69 -9.66
CA ARG A 531 2.61 -16.50 -10.90
C ARG A 531 3.90 -17.25 -11.09
N GLU A 532 5.03 -16.61 -10.85
CA GLU A 532 6.37 -17.17 -11.06
C GLU A 532 6.89 -17.96 -9.85
N VAL A 533 6.08 -18.10 -8.80
CA VAL A 533 6.49 -18.83 -7.60
C VAL A 533 6.74 -20.30 -7.95
N THR A 534 7.91 -20.80 -7.54
CA THR A 534 8.31 -22.20 -7.62
C THR A 534 9.01 -22.63 -6.33
N LYS A 535 9.08 -23.93 -6.08
CA LYS A 535 9.85 -24.51 -4.95
C LYS A 535 10.88 -25.47 -5.48
N SER A 536 12.15 -25.29 -5.07
CA SER A 536 13.17 -26.31 -5.29
C SER A 536 12.97 -27.47 -4.31
N SER A 537 13.17 -28.69 -4.79
CA SER A 537 13.10 -29.91 -3.99
C SER A 537 14.29 -30.07 -3.05
#